data_7c441845c372492a2be1529a4a855cb9
#
_entry.id   7c441845c372492a2be1529a4a855cb9
#
_cell.length_a   1.000
_cell.length_b   1.000
_cell.length_c   1.000
_cell.angle_alpha   90.00
_cell.angle_beta   90.00
_cell.angle_gamma   90.00
#
_symmetry.space_group_name_H-M   'P 1'
#
loop_
_entity.id
_entity.type
_entity.pdbx_description
1 polymer ?
#
loop_
_entity_poly.entity_id
_entity_poly.type
_entity_poly.pdbx_seq_one_letter_code
_entity_poly.pdbx_strand_id
1 'polypeptide(L)'
;VFNYRELAQKYDVPAWSDAQVLAEVLSRKLQQSDPLEAVGELHEEVVGTFSFVAITERGELIAARDPTGLKPLVIGSFGFDYGVIASESCAMDVIGADFKHDIEPGEAYLFTPYSIERKRFAEPNPRYCAFEYVYMARPDSIINGISVYEVRMRIGEKLAEEAAVEGADVVVGVPETAIPFAMAYANRTSTPIHMGFVRTGRRIRSAIKPTQFERLVGVQLKLNPIRRAVAGKKIVIIDDSVVRGTTTKNTVNMLRNRLGVKEVHVRIGSPRLIAPCPFGVEVPARDELIAAHLTDEEVAAVTGADTFCWLSIEGLVEAIGTPREHLCLGCFTGQHIEVAQRGMEFLKELKEAVAG
;
A
#
# COMPACT_ATOMS: atom_id res chain seq x y z
N VAL A 1 -12.28 -0.46 -10.43
CA VAL A 1 -13.21 -1.27 -11.22
C VAL A 1 -12.85 -1.15 -12.70
N PHE A 2 -12.69 -2.29 -13.41
CA PHE A 2 -12.18 -2.33 -14.78
C PHE A 2 -13.27 -2.00 -15.81
N ASN A 3 -14.48 -2.53 -15.62
CA ASN A 3 -15.59 -2.38 -16.56
C ASN A 3 -16.51 -1.17 -16.26
N TYR A 4 -16.06 -0.16 -15.53
CA TYR A 4 -16.91 0.97 -15.13
C TYR A 4 -17.48 1.75 -16.33
N ARG A 5 -16.74 1.80 -17.46
CA ARG A 5 -17.21 2.48 -18.69
C ARG A 5 -18.35 1.72 -19.38
N GLU A 6 -18.29 0.39 -19.38
CA GLU A 6 -19.36 -0.47 -19.89
C GLU A 6 -20.60 -0.34 -19.01
N LEU A 7 -20.43 -0.36 -17.68
CA LEU A 7 -21.53 -0.11 -16.75
C LEU A 7 -22.13 1.28 -16.98
N ALA A 8 -21.31 2.29 -17.20
CA ALA A 8 -21.79 3.64 -17.50
C ALA A 8 -22.65 3.68 -18.77
N GLN A 9 -22.24 2.97 -19.82
CA GLN A 9 -23.03 2.85 -21.06
C GLN A 9 -24.34 2.07 -20.84
N LYS A 10 -24.25 0.92 -20.14
CA LYS A 10 -25.43 0.07 -19.85
C LYS A 10 -26.51 0.84 -19.07
N TYR A 11 -26.08 1.69 -18.15
CA TYR A 11 -26.97 2.43 -17.27
C TYR A 11 -27.22 3.87 -17.70
N ASP A 12 -26.70 4.30 -18.85
CA ASP A 12 -26.82 5.65 -19.40
C ASP A 12 -26.45 6.73 -18.33
N VAL A 13 -25.24 6.62 -17.78
CA VAL A 13 -24.68 7.53 -16.77
C VAL A 13 -23.30 8.05 -17.19
N PRO A 14 -22.89 9.25 -16.75
CA PRO A 14 -21.55 9.77 -17.02
C PRO A 14 -20.45 8.85 -16.45
N ALA A 15 -19.35 8.66 -17.17
CA ALA A 15 -18.22 7.83 -16.77
C ALA A 15 -17.03 8.68 -16.28
N TRP A 16 -17.22 9.54 -15.27
CA TRP A 16 -16.15 10.41 -14.74
C TRP A 16 -15.16 9.65 -13.87
N SER A 17 -15.65 8.71 -13.08
CA SER A 17 -14.83 7.80 -12.26
C SER A 17 -15.59 6.49 -12.03
N ASP A 18 -14.87 5.44 -11.66
CA ASP A 18 -15.47 4.16 -11.28
C ASP A 18 -16.37 4.30 -10.04
N ALA A 19 -15.93 5.07 -9.04
CA ALA A 19 -16.72 5.30 -7.81
C ALA A 19 -18.07 5.97 -8.13
N GLN A 20 -18.09 6.97 -9.02
CA GLN A 20 -19.33 7.63 -9.43
C GLN A 20 -20.26 6.66 -10.18
N VAL A 21 -19.72 5.86 -11.09
CA VAL A 21 -20.53 4.87 -11.82
C VAL A 21 -21.11 3.82 -10.87
N LEU A 22 -20.31 3.32 -9.91
CA LEU A 22 -20.81 2.38 -8.90
C LEU A 22 -21.94 2.99 -8.05
N ALA A 23 -21.81 4.26 -7.66
CA ALA A 23 -22.85 4.96 -6.90
C ALA A 23 -24.18 5.06 -7.68
N GLU A 24 -24.10 5.40 -8.98
CA GLU A 24 -25.27 5.48 -9.85
C GLU A 24 -25.93 4.11 -10.09
N VAL A 25 -25.13 3.08 -10.34
CA VAL A 25 -25.63 1.71 -10.51
C VAL A 25 -26.27 1.22 -9.21
N LEU A 26 -25.62 1.41 -8.07
CA LEU A 26 -26.15 1.04 -6.75
C LEU A 26 -27.46 1.78 -6.48
N SER A 27 -27.52 3.10 -6.76
CA SER A 27 -28.73 3.90 -6.57
C SER A 27 -29.94 3.34 -7.33
N ARG A 28 -29.74 2.85 -8.58
CA ARG A 28 -30.81 2.23 -9.35
C ARG A 28 -31.25 0.89 -8.80
N LYS A 29 -30.30 0.08 -8.29
CA LYS A 29 -30.62 -1.21 -7.66
C LYS A 29 -31.41 -1.01 -6.34
N LEU A 30 -31.05 0.00 -5.56
CA LEU A 30 -31.77 0.39 -4.33
C LEU A 30 -33.24 0.80 -4.56
N GLN A 31 -33.63 1.13 -5.76
CA GLN A 31 -35.05 1.40 -6.10
C GLN A 31 -35.90 0.12 -6.25
N GLN A 32 -35.26 -1.03 -6.42
CA GLN A 32 -35.90 -2.29 -6.77
C GLN A 32 -35.67 -3.40 -5.74
N SER A 33 -34.57 -3.32 -4.98
CA SER A 33 -34.10 -4.35 -4.07
C SER A 33 -33.81 -3.79 -2.69
N ASP A 34 -33.79 -4.67 -1.68
CA ASP A 34 -33.26 -4.36 -0.35
C ASP A 34 -31.80 -3.88 -0.43
N PRO A 35 -31.36 -2.94 0.42
CA PRO A 35 -30.00 -2.39 0.33
C PRO A 35 -28.87 -3.43 0.34
N LEU A 36 -28.97 -4.49 1.11
CA LEU A 36 -27.95 -5.53 1.16
C LEU A 36 -28.05 -6.49 -0.03
N GLU A 37 -29.25 -6.70 -0.61
CA GLU A 37 -29.42 -7.41 -1.88
C GLU A 37 -28.83 -6.61 -3.04
N ALA A 38 -29.08 -5.30 -3.08
CA ALA A 38 -28.57 -4.39 -4.10
C ALA A 38 -27.03 -4.41 -4.19
N VAL A 39 -26.34 -4.59 -3.07
CA VAL A 39 -24.87 -4.78 -3.07
C VAL A 39 -24.46 -6.08 -3.76
N GLY A 40 -25.18 -7.18 -3.51
CA GLY A 40 -24.95 -8.45 -4.18
C GLY A 40 -25.15 -8.36 -5.69
N GLU A 41 -26.26 -7.76 -6.13
CA GLU A 41 -26.55 -7.52 -7.52
C GLU A 41 -25.52 -6.58 -8.20
N LEU A 42 -25.00 -5.58 -7.48
CA LEU A 42 -23.91 -4.73 -7.95
C LEU A 42 -22.63 -5.57 -8.16
N HIS A 43 -22.30 -6.43 -7.20
CA HIS A 43 -21.12 -7.28 -7.29
C HIS A 43 -21.14 -8.21 -8.52
N GLU A 44 -22.29 -8.77 -8.88
CA GLU A 44 -22.43 -9.67 -10.03
C GLU A 44 -22.08 -8.97 -11.35
N GLU A 45 -22.22 -7.65 -11.44
CA GLU A 45 -21.94 -6.86 -12.64
C GLU A 45 -20.52 -6.28 -12.66
N VAL A 46 -19.85 -6.20 -11.51
CA VAL A 46 -18.55 -5.53 -11.39
C VAL A 46 -17.40 -6.48 -11.74
N VAL A 47 -16.55 -6.05 -12.67
CA VAL A 47 -15.24 -6.66 -12.89
C VAL A 47 -14.18 -5.79 -12.18
N GLY A 48 -13.70 -6.25 -11.04
CA GLY A 48 -12.74 -5.48 -10.25
C GLY A 48 -12.86 -5.76 -8.75
N THR A 49 -12.33 -4.84 -7.96
CA THR A 49 -12.38 -4.89 -6.50
C THR A 49 -12.98 -3.60 -5.97
N PHE A 50 -13.64 -3.68 -4.82
CA PHE A 50 -14.18 -2.50 -4.15
C PHE A 50 -14.19 -2.67 -2.63
N SER A 51 -13.98 -1.55 -1.95
CA SER A 51 -14.31 -1.36 -0.55
C SER A 51 -14.93 0.02 -0.47
N PHE A 52 -16.22 0.11 -0.21
CA PHE A 52 -16.92 1.37 -0.25
C PHE A 52 -17.82 1.61 0.95
N VAL A 53 -18.10 2.89 1.18
CA VAL A 53 -19.13 3.38 2.07
C VAL A 53 -20.04 4.28 1.26
N ALA A 54 -21.34 4.06 1.34
CA ALA A 54 -22.37 4.86 0.68
C ALA A 54 -23.43 5.31 1.68
N ILE A 55 -23.95 6.52 1.49
CA ILE A 55 -25.10 7.03 2.24
C ILE A 55 -26.30 7.12 1.32
N THR A 56 -27.43 6.59 1.76
CA THR A 56 -28.70 6.66 1.02
C THR A 56 -29.41 7.99 1.27
N GLU A 57 -30.37 8.34 0.44
CA GLU A 57 -31.24 9.52 0.64
C GLU A 57 -32.07 9.45 1.93
N ARG A 58 -32.24 8.24 2.50
CA ARG A 58 -32.91 8.02 3.79
C ARG A 58 -31.98 8.20 4.97
N GLY A 59 -30.70 8.51 4.74
CA GLY A 59 -29.68 8.63 5.78
C GLY A 59 -29.14 7.30 6.29
N GLU A 60 -29.42 6.20 5.62
CA GLU A 60 -28.84 4.89 5.90
C GLU A 60 -27.42 4.81 5.37
N LEU A 61 -26.52 4.11 6.06
CA LEU A 61 -25.14 3.93 5.66
C LEU A 61 -24.90 2.49 5.24
N ILE A 62 -24.43 2.29 4.03
CA ILE A 62 -24.04 0.97 3.48
C ILE A 62 -22.52 0.90 3.45
N ALA A 63 -21.93 -0.16 4.02
CA ALA A 63 -20.53 -0.47 3.89
C ALA A 63 -20.37 -1.86 3.28
N ALA A 64 -19.54 -1.99 2.25
CA ALA A 64 -19.35 -3.26 1.58
C ALA A 64 -17.90 -3.47 1.17
N ARG A 65 -17.44 -4.71 1.29
CA ARG A 65 -16.11 -5.15 0.91
C ARG A 65 -16.22 -6.34 -0.04
N ASP A 66 -15.58 -6.25 -1.19
CA ASP A 66 -15.61 -7.31 -2.21
C ASP A 66 -15.04 -8.64 -1.70
N PRO A 67 -15.31 -9.78 -2.38
CA PRO A 67 -14.87 -11.10 -1.94
C PRO A 67 -13.36 -11.28 -1.83
N THR A 68 -12.55 -10.45 -2.51
CA THR A 68 -11.10 -10.52 -2.38
C THR A 68 -10.60 -9.80 -1.12
N GLY A 69 -11.38 -8.86 -0.58
CA GLY A 69 -10.99 -8.04 0.53
C GLY A 69 -9.66 -7.32 0.30
N LEU A 70 -9.36 -6.99 -0.98
CA LEU A 70 -8.06 -6.43 -1.39
C LEU A 70 -7.68 -5.19 -0.60
N LYS A 71 -8.66 -4.31 -0.38
CA LYS A 71 -8.51 -3.09 0.42
C LYS A 71 -9.23 -3.23 1.76
N PRO A 72 -8.66 -2.68 2.85
CA PRO A 72 -9.25 -2.79 4.16
C PRO A 72 -10.52 -1.94 4.30
N LEU A 73 -11.43 -2.40 5.15
CA LEU A 73 -12.59 -1.67 5.61
C LEU A 73 -12.96 -2.19 7.00
N VAL A 74 -13.14 -1.29 7.95
CA VAL A 74 -13.30 -1.63 9.36
C VAL A 74 -14.53 -0.97 9.98
N ILE A 75 -15.07 -1.62 11.01
CA ILE A 75 -16.17 -1.12 11.82
C ILE A 75 -15.66 -0.82 13.22
N GLY A 76 -16.10 0.31 13.74
CA GLY A 76 -15.93 0.72 15.12
C GLY A 76 -17.22 1.27 15.71
N SER A 77 -17.19 1.62 16.97
CA SER A 77 -18.31 2.31 17.63
C SER A 77 -17.82 3.38 18.57
N PHE A 78 -18.62 4.42 18.72
CA PHE A 78 -18.46 5.42 19.76
C PHE A 78 -19.60 5.25 20.77
N GLY A 79 -19.29 4.60 21.87
CA GLY A 79 -20.32 4.14 22.82
C GLY A 79 -21.27 3.12 22.18
N PHE A 80 -22.56 3.22 22.56
CA PHE A 80 -23.64 2.38 22.01
C PHE A 80 -24.44 3.08 20.90
N ASP A 81 -24.21 4.38 20.69
CA ASP A 81 -25.11 5.22 19.90
C ASP A 81 -24.59 5.49 18.48
N TYR A 82 -23.28 5.32 18.24
CA TYR A 82 -22.68 5.67 16.96
C TYR A 82 -21.86 4.53 16.39
N GLY A 83 -22.23 4.09 15.17
CA GLY A 83 -21.39 3.24 14.33
C GLY A 83 -20.37 4.09 13.56
N VAL A 84 -19.16 3.59 13.41
CA VAL A 84 -18.07 4.24 12.65
C VAL A 84 -17.53 3.26 11.63
N ILE A 85 -17.32 3.72 10.40
CA ILE A 85 -16.71 2.94 9.33
C ILE A 85 -15.52 3.72 8.82
N ALA A 86 -14.38 3.03 8.62
CA ALA A 86 -13.17 3.62 8.09
C ALA A 86 -12.36 2.62 7.28
N SER A 87 -11.39 3.12 6.52
CA SER A 87 -10.45 2.27 5.79
C SER A 87 -9.45 1.57 6.72
N GLU A 88 -9.11 2.20 7.86
CA GLU A 88 -8.09 1.71 8.78
C GLU A 88 -8.53 1.87 10.25
N SER A 89 -8.13 0.94 11.11
CA SER A 89 -8.48 0.95 12.54
C SER A 89 -7.93 2.17 13.29
N CYS A 90 -6.80 2.70 12.88
CA CYS A 90 -6.21 3.92 13.47
C CYS A 90 -7.14 5.15 13.38
N ALA A 91 -8.12 5.16 12.49
CA ALA A 91 -9.13 6.21 12.45
C ALA A 91 -10.01 6.20 13.71
N MET A 92 -10.26 5.01 14.28
CA MET A 92 -11.01 4.86 15.53
C MET A 92 -10.25 5.49 16.69
N ASP A 93 -8.95 5.21 16.81
CA ASP A 93 -8.09 5.77 17.87
C ASP A 93 -8.06 7.30 17.81
N VAL A 94 -7.98 7.89 16.61
CA VAL A 94 -7.93 9.34 16.40
C VAL A 94 -9.18 10.05 16.90
N ILE A 95 -10.36 9.44 16.75
CA ILE A 95 -11.64 10.03 17.18
C ILE A 95 -12.08 9.54 18.56
N GLY A 96 -11.33 8.63 19.20
CA GLY A 96 -11.68 8.03 20.48
C GLY A 96 -12.82 7.01 20.40
N ALA A 97 -13.00 6.37 19.24
CA ALA A 97 -13.95 5.27 19.06
C ALA A 97 -13.28 3.92 19.34
N ASP A 98 -14.08 2.93 19.67
CA ASP A 98 -13.62 1.54 19.82
C ASP A 98 -13.54 0.85 18.46
N PHE A 99 -12.42 0.25 18.11
CA PHE A 99 -12.33 -0.71 17.01
C PHE A 99 -13.12 -1.99 17.37
N LYS A 100 -13.94 -2.47 16.45
CA LYS A 100 -14.73 -3.70 16.66
C LYS A 100 -14.16 -4.86 15.84
N HIS A 101 -14.14 -4.74 14.52
CA HIS A 101 -13.62 -5.77 13.62
C HIS A 101 -13.44 -5.24 12.19
N ASP A 102 -12.69 -5.97 11.40
CA ASP A 102 -12.67 -5.81 9.95
C ASP A 102 -13.99 -6.28 9.34
N ILE A 103 -14.46 -5.61 8.26
CA ILE A 103 -15.51 -6.17 7.41
C ILE A 103 -14.91 -7.34 6.64
N GLU A 104 -15.50 -8.52 6.77
CA GLU A 104 -15.02 -9.71 6.09
C GLU A 104 -15.19 -9.62 4.57
N PRO A 105 -14.29 -10.24 3.79
CA PRO A 105 -14.46 -10.34 2.34
C PRO A 105 -15.82 -10.92 1.94
N GLY A 106 -16.53 -10.26 1.02
CA GLY A 106 -17.86 -10.65 0.56
C GLY A 106 -19.00 -10.25 1.48
N GLU A 107 -18.76 -9.35 2.43
CA GLU A 107 -19.80 -8.87 3.35
C GLU A 107 -20.18 -7.40 3.12
N ALA A 108 -21.46 -7.15 3.39
CA ALA A 108 -22.03 -5.80 3.46
C ALA A 108 -22.77 -5.57 4.78
N TYR A 109 -22.75 -4.33 5.22
CA TYR A 109 -23.44 -3.85 6.41
C TYR A 109 -24.36 -2.70 6.05
N LEU A 110 -25.55 -2.71 6.63
CA LEU A 110 -26.51 -1.59 6.60
C LEU A 110 -26.65 -1.03 8.01
N PHE A 111 -26.35 0.25 8.16
CA PHE A 111 -26.57 0.99 9.39
C PHE A 111 -27.77 1.90 9.22
N THR A 112 -28.75 1.71 10.08
CA THR A 112 -29.89 2.60 10.22
C THR A 112 -29.84 3.27 11.59
N PRO A 113 -30.71 4.26 11.89
CA PRO A 113 -30.81 4.80 13.25
C PRO A 113 -31.24 3.78 14.31
N TYR A 114 -31.72 2.60 13.90
CA TYR A 114 -32.34 1.63 14.82
C TYR A 114 -31.69 0.26 14.80
N SER A 115 -30.92 -0.05 13.75
CA SER A 115 -30.34 -1.40 13.55
C SER A 115 -29.01 -1.35 12.80
N ILE A 116 -28.22 -2.40 13.00
CA ILE A 116 -27.07 -2.76 12.15
C ILE A 116 -27.38 -4.15 11.60
N GLU A 117 -27.49 -4.23 10.29
CA GLU A 117 -27.73 -5.47 9.58
C GLU A 117 -26.49 -5.89 8.82
N ARG A 118 -26.22 -7.18 8.73
CA ARG A 118 -25.09 -7.77 8.02
C ARG A 118 -25.55 -8.85 7.08
N LYS A 119 -24.99 -8.86 5.89
CA LYS A 119 -25.21 -9.91 4.90
C LYS A 119 -23.92 -10.30 4.21
N ARG A 120 -23.70 -11.60 4.06
CA ARG A 120 -22.70 -12.14 3.14
C ARG A 120 -23.35 -12.24 1.76
N PHE A 121 -22.87 -11.45 0.81
CA PHE A 121 -23.41 -11.42 -0.54
C PHE A 121 -22.59 -12.29 -1.51
N ALA A 122 -21.35 -12.67 -1.13
CA ALA A 122 -20.51 -13.56 -1.93
C ALA A 122 -19.56 -14.36 -1.03
N GLU A 123 -19.14 -15.55 -1.50
CA GLU A 123 -18.15 -16.35 -0.80
C GLU A 123 -16.78 -15.64 -0.76
N PRO A 124 -16.09 -15.65 0.40
CA PRO A 124 -14.80 -15.00 0.54
C PRO A 124 -13.73 -15.72 -0.29
N ASN A 125 -12.94 -14.95 -1.01
CA ASN A 125 -11.76 -15.40 -1.73
C ASN A 125 -10.61 -14.43 -1.47
N PRO A 126 -10.03 -14.42 -0.24
CA PRO A 126 -9.10 -13.41 0.21
C PRO A 126 -7.88 -13.24 -0.70
N ARG A 127 -7.55 -11.98 -1.00
CA ARG A 127 -6.38 -11.56 -1.76
C ARG A 127 -5.90 -10.20 -1.21
N TYR A 128 -5.54 -10.17 0.07
CA TYR A 128 -5.15 -8.94 0.76
C TYR A 128 -3.92 -8.30 0.14
N CYS A 129 -3.94 -6.99 -0.04
CA CYS A 129 -2.81 -6.27 -0.61
C CYS A 129 -1.60 -6.31 0.35
N ALA A 130 -0.54 -7.02 -0.03
CA ALA A 130 0.67 -7.10 0.79
C ALA A 130 1.37 -5.74 0.93
N PHE A 131 1.19 -4.83 -0.03
CA PHE A 131 1.79 -3.49 -0.02
C PHE A 131 1.13 -2.55 1.03
N GLU A 132 -0.08 -2.87 1.50
CA GLU A 132 -0.68 -2.16 2.65
C GLU A 132 0.22 -2.29 3.89
N TYR A 133 0.68 -3.50 4.22
CA TYR A 133 1.55 -3.75 5.37
C TYR A 133 2.93 -3.10 5.22
N VAL A 134 3.46 -3.06 4.01
CA VAL A 134 4.78 -2.47 3.76
C VAL A 134 4.75 -0.96 3.84
N TYR A 135 3.80 -0.32 3.15
CA TYR A 135 3.85 1.13 2.90
C TYR A 135 2.54 1.88 3.14
N MET A 136 1.41 1.37 2.60
CA MET A 136 0.19 2.18 2.47
C MET A 136 -0.46 2.49 3.81
N ALA A 137 -0.63 1.48 4.65
CA ALA A 137 -1.29 1.61 5.94
C ALA A 137 -0.42 2.34 6.96
N ARG A 138 -1.07 2.99 7.91
CA ARG A 138 -0.38 3.58 9.06
C ARG A 138 0.16 2.47 9.98
N PRO A 139 1.31 2.66 10.65
CA PRO A 139 1.89 1.63 11.51
C PRO A 139 1.02 1.26 12.71
N ASP A 140 0.20 2.18 13.17
CA ASP A 140 -0.74 2.00 14.29
C ASP A 140 -2.06 1.30 13.87
N SER A 141 -2.19 0.88 12.61
CA SER A 141 -3.39 0.18 12.13
C SER A 141 -3.34 -1.32 12.37
N ILE A 142 -4.53 -1.90 12.56
CA ILE A 142 -4.79 -3.34 12.48
C ILE A 142 -5.58 -3.57 11.18
N ILE A 143 -5.13 -4.49 10.34
CA ILE A 143 -5.77 -4.87 9.07
C ILE A 143 -5.91 -6.39 9.05
N ASN A 144 -7.13 -6.87 8.82
CA ASN A 144 -7.45 -8.31 8.83
C ASN A 144 -6.96 -9.01 10.12
N GLY A 145 -7.12 -8.33 11.26
CA GLY A 145 -6.67 -8.81 12.56
C GLY A 145 -5.15 -8.77 12.79
N ILE A 146 -4.35 -8.22 11.84
CA ILE A 146 -2.89 -8.21 11.89
C ILE A 146 -2.39 -6.78 12.13
N SER A 147 -1.57 -6.59 13.15
CA SER A 147 -0.92 -5.30 13.44
C SER A 147 0.11 -4.95 12.36
N VAL A 148 -0.06 -3.81 11.71
CA VAL A 148 0.88 -3.28 10.70
C VAL A 148 2.26 -3.03 11.33
N TYR A 149 2.29 -2.51 12.57
CA TYR A 149 3.54 -2.29 13.29
C TYR A 149 4.33 -3.58 13.51
N GLU A 150 3.65 -4.65 13.98
CA GLU A 150 4.29 -5.94 14.20
C GLU A 150 4.79 -6.58 12.89
N VAL A 151 4.03 -6.46 11.81
CA VAL A 151 4.51 -6.90 10.48
C VAL A 151 5.78 -6.15 10.11
N ARG A 152 5.82 -4.83 10.29
CA ARG A 152 7.01 -4.02 9.99
C ARG A 152 8.21 -4.37 10.86
N MET A 153 8.00 -4.72 12.13
CA MET A 153 9.07 -5.23 12.97
C MET A 153 9.61 -6.57 12.43
N ARG A 154 8.72 -7.52 12.11
CA ARG A 154 9.12 -8.81 11.51
C ARG A 154 9.82 -8.66 10.15
N ILE A 155 9.41 -7.70 9.31
CA ILE A 155 10.12 -7.34 8.07
C ILE A 155 11.57 -6.95 8.38
N GLY A 156 11.79 -6.11 9.39
CA GLY A 156 13.15 -5.71 9.78
C GLY A 156 13.99 -6.88 10.29
N GLU A 157 13.41 -7.80 11.04
CA GLU A 157 14.07 -9.04 11.51
C GLU A 157 14.46 -9.93 10.32
N LYS A 158 13.52 -10.18 9.40
CA LYS A 158 13.77 -10.98 8.19
C LYS A 158 14.84 -10.35 7.29
N LEU A 159 14.80 -9.04 7.14
CA LEU A 159 15.81 -8.30 6.37
C LEU A 159 17.21 -8.43 7.00
N ALA A 160 17.30 -8.49 8.34
CA ALA A 160 18.56 -8.75 9.03
C ALA A 160 19.03 -10.21 8.86
N GLU A 161 18.11 -11.17 8.80
CA GLU A 161 18.42 -12.59 8.54
C GLU A 161 18.94 -12.81 7.11
N GLU A 162 18.31 -12.16 6.12
CA GLU A 162 18.64 -12.32 4.70
C GLU A 162 19.87 -11.49 4.27
N ALA A 163 20.06 -10.30 4.87
CA ALA A 163 21.00 -9.31 4.36
C ALA A 163 21.69 -8.49 5.47
N ALA A 164 22.20 -9.14 6.51
CA ALA A 164 23.02 -8.48 7.52
C ALA A 164 24.26 -7.81 6.93
N VAL A 165 24.71 -6.72 7.54
CA VAL A 165 25.95 -6.02 7.19
C VAL A 165 26.91 -6.09 8.37
N GLU A 166 27.96 -6.88 8.23
CA GLU A 166 28.98 -7.03 9.28
C GLU A 166 29.75 -5.74 9.49
N GLY A 167 30.04 -5.41 10.75
CA GLY A 167 30.85 -4.25 11.11
C GLY A 167 30.24 -2.90 10.74
N ALA A 168 28.92 -2.81 10.58
CA ALA A 168 28.23 -1.54 10.42
C ALA A 168 28.29 -0.74 11.72
N ASP A 169 28.60 0.56 11.63
CA ASP A 169 28.66 1.46 12.78
C ASP A 169 27.26 1.90 13.26
N VAL A 170 26.29 1.96 12.33
CA VAL A 170 24.96 2.48 12.64
C VAL A 170 23.91 2.06 11.58
N VAL A 171 22.72 1.75 12.05
CA VAL A 171 21.51 1.59 11.24
C VAL A 171 20.73 2.89 11.25
N VAL A 172 20.17 3.25 10.10
CA VAL A 172 19.38 4.47 9.89
C VAL A 172 18.12 4.12 9.11
N GLY A 173 16.95 4.38 9.69
CA GLY A 173 15.67 4.26 8.98
C GLY A 173 15.32 5.55 8.21
N VAL A 174 14.82 5.38 6.99
CA VAL A 174 14.22 6.51 6.26
C VAL A 174 12.85 6.82 6.88
N PRO A 175 12.64 8.06 7.38
CA PRO A 175 11.38 8.39 8.03
C PRO A 175 10.22 8.53 7.01
N GLU A 176 8.99 8.15 7.36
CA GLU A 176 8.55 7.63 8.66
C GLU A 176 8.36 6.11 8.62
N THR A 177 8.06 5.55 7.43
CA THR A 177 7.59 4.18 7.21
C THR A 177 8.64 3.12 7.58
N ALA A 178 9.91 3.38 7.28
CA ALA A 178 10.98 2.40 7.51
C ALA A 178 11.55 2.41 8.93
N ILE A 179 11.07 3.26 9.83
CA ILE A 179 11.58 3.30 11.21
C ILE A 179 11.40 1.97 11.95
N PRO A 180 10.20 1.33 11.96
CA PRO A 180 10.04 0.03 12.61
C PRO A 180 10.96 -1.06 12.02
N PHE A 181 11.13 -1.08 10.69
CA PHE A 181 12.07 -2.02 10.04
C PHE A 181 13.49 -1.82 10.54
N ALA A 182 13.94 -0.54 10.58
CA ALA A 182 15.29 -0.20 11.03
C ALA A 182 15.52 -0.57 12.51
N MET A 183 14.51 -0.38 13.37
CA MET A 183 14.58 -0.76 14.79
C MET A 183 14.76 -2.26 14.94
N ALA A 184 13.96 -3.07 14.25
CA ALA A 184 14.05 -4.52 14.35
C ALA A 184 15.34 -5.06 13.72
N TYR A 185 15.75 -4.54 12.55
CA TYR A 185 17.03 -4.86 11.92
C TYR A 185 18.22 -4.56 12.86
N ALA A 186 18.25 -3.38 13.45
CA ALA A 186 19.30 -2.95 14.38
C ALA A 186 19.39 -3.86 15.62
N ASN A 187 18.23 -4.20 16.20
CA ASN A 187 18.15 -5.13 17.33
C ASN A 187 18.69 -6.52 16.96
N ARG A 188 18.29 -7.05 15.80
CA ARG A 188 18.69 -8.40 15.35
C ARG A 188 20.18 -8.49 15.02
N THR A 189 20.76 -7.41 14.46
CA THR A 189 22.19 -7.34 14.13
C THR A 189 23.07 -6.81 15.28
N SER A 190 22.49 -6.42 16.40
CA SER A 190 23.18 -5.76 17.51
C SER A 190 23.94 -4.49 17.07
N THR A 191 23.45 -3.81 16.02
CA THR A 191 24.02 -2.58 15.48
C THR A 191 23.30 -1.38 16.09
N PRO A 192 24.00 -0.32 16.54
CA PRO A 192 23.33 0.88 17.05
C PRO A 192 22.39 1.50 16.02
N ILE A 193 21.19 1.91 16.44
CA ILE A 193 20.27 2.68 15.59
C ILE A 193 20.35 4.15 15.95
N HIS A 194 20.46 5.02 14.94
CA HIS A 194 20.43 6.45 15.12
C HIS A 194 19.39 7.09 14.19
N MET A 195 18.88 8.23 14.63
CA MET A 195 18.11 9.12 13.78
C MET A 195 19.04 9.79 12.76
N GLY A 196 19.15 9.21 11.56
CA GLY A 196 20.05 9.69 10.50
C GLY A 196 19.45 10.80 9.66
N PHE A 197 18.12 10.92 9.62
CA PHE A 197 17.38 11.88 8.82
C PHE A 197 16.29 12.58 9.62
N VAL A 198 16.03 13.84 9.25
CA VAL A 198 14.85 14.59 9.67
C VAL A 198 14.00 14.88 8.44
N ARG A 199 12.71 14.62 8.54
CA ARG A 199 11.76 15.02 7.51
C ARG A 199 11.48 16.53 7.67
N THR A 200 11.73 17.30 6.63
CA THR A 200 11.48 18.73 6.59
C THR A 200 10.36 19.02 5.59
N GLY A 201 9.30 19.69 6.05
CA GLY A 201 8.21 20.17 5.21
C GLY A 201 6.95 19.29 5.17
N ARG A 202 5.84 19.87 4.67
CA ARG A 202 4.57 19.17 4.46
C ARG A 202 4.71 18.07 3.40
N ARG A 203 3.86 17.03 3.47
CA ARG A 203 3.73 15.99 2.42
C ARG A 203 3.32 16.61 1.08
N ILE A 204 4.27 17.21 0.36
CA ILE A 204 4.04 17.65 -1.01
C ILE A 204 4.48 16.51 -1.93
N ARG A 205 3.57 15.98 -2.74
CA ARG A 205 3.88 14.99 -3.78
C ARG A 205 4.85 15.63 -4.79
N SER A 206 6.16 15.33 -4.67
CA SER A 206 7.20 15.91 -5.53
C SER A 206 7.18 15.36 -6.97
N ALA A 207 6.49 14.24 -7.19
CA ALA A 207 6.35 13.63 -8.52
C ALA A 207 5.58 14.50 -9.54
N ILE A 208 4.80 15.49 -9.07
CA ILE A 208 3.94 16.36 -9.92
C ILE A 208 4.67 17.63 -10.37
N LYS A 209 5.92 17.87 -9.95
CA LYS A 209 6.64 19.10 -10.33
C LYS A 209 7.22 19.01 -11.75
N PRO A 210 7.07 20.07 -12.59
CA PRO A 210 7.33 20.02 -14.02
C PRO A 210 8.82 19.92 -14.41
N THR A 211 9.77 20.36 -13.58
CA THR A 211 11.18 20.35 -13.93
C THR A 211 12.01 19.37 -13.10
N GLN A 212 13.10 18.82 -13.71
CA GLN A 212 14.03 17.93 -13.03
C GLN A 212 14.74 18.60 -11.85
N PHE A 213 15.02 19.92 -11.96
CA PHE A 213 15.63 20.72 -10.90
C PHE A 213 14.67 20.88 -9.70
N GLU A 214 13.40 21.18 -9.94
CA GLU A 214 12.40 21.30 -8.87
C GLU A 214 12.10 19.94 -8.19
N ARG A 215 12.21 18.84 -8.94
CA ARG A 215 12.15 17.49 -8.37
C ARG A 215 13.34 17.18 -7.47
N LEU A 216 14.56 17.53 -7.89
CA LEU A 216 15.79 17.40 -7.10
C LEU A 216 15.75 18.23 -5.82
N VAL A 217 15.38 19.51 -5.93
CA VAL A 217 15.20 20.40 -4.78
C VAL A 217 14.08 19.89 -3.87
N GLY A 218 12.97 19.41 -4.45
CA GLY A 218 11.85 18.84 -3.71
C GLY A 218 12.20 17.60 -2.88
N VAL A 219 13.11 16.74 -3.36
CA VAL A 219 13.63 15.58 -2.62
C VAL A 219 14.59 16.03 -1.52
N GLN A 220 15.50 16.95 -1.80
CA GLN A 220 16.45 17.51 -0.81
C GLN A 220 15.75 18.28 0.31
N LEU A 221 14.63 18.96 0.01
CA LEU A 221 13.83 19.66 1.03
C LEU A 221 13.00 18.70 1.91
N LYS A 222 12.85 17.45 1.52
CA LYS A 222 12.04 16.48 2.28
C LYS A 222 12.80 15.69 3.33
N LEU A 223 14.08 15.43 3.07
CA LEU A 223 14.90 14.55 3.89
C LEU A 223 16.25 15.21 4.16
N ASN A 224 16.43 15.73 5.37
CA ASN A 224 17.68 16.37 5.78
C ASN A 224 18.49 15.44 6.69
N PRO A 225 19.76 15.11 6.34
CA PRO A 225 20.58 14.22 7.13
C PRO A 225 21.12 14.90 8.40
N ILE A 226 21.24 14.13 9.48
CA ILE A 226 21.88 14.55 10.71
C ILE A 226 23.36 14.19 10.63
N ARG A 227 24.22 15.18 10.32
CA ARG A 227 25.67 14.98 10.10
C ARG A 227 26.34 14.17 11.19
N ARG A 228 26.11 14.50 12.47
CA ARG A 228 26.75 13.80 13.60
C ARG A 228 26.33 12.32 13.75
N ALA A 229 25.19 11.97 13.22
CA ALA A 229 24.71 10.58 13.24
C ALA A 229 25.46 9.68 12.26
N VAL A 230 25.89 10.23 11.09
CA VAL A 230 26.34 9.42 9.95
C VAL A 230 27.75 9.72 9.46
N ALA A 231 28.32 10.92 9.70
CA ALA A 231 29.60 11.30 9.14
C ALA A 231 30.75 10.39 9.59
N GLY A 232 31.58 9.96 8.63
CA GLY A 232 32.75 9.11 8.85
C GLY A 232 32.44 7.66 9.19
N LYS A 233 31.19 7.23 9.09
CA LYS A 233 30.70 5.90 9.49
C LYS A 233 30.43 4.99 8.30
N LYS A 234 30.41 3.69 8.57
CA LYS A 234 29.82 2.63 7.75
C LYS A 234 28.35 2.50 8.17
N ILE A 235 27.41 2.84 7.28
CA ILE A 235 26.00 2.92 7.62
C ILE A 235 25.13 1.91 6.87
N VAL A 236 24.08 1.43 7.51
CA VAL A 236 23.00 0.69 6.89
C VAL A 236 21.77 1.57 6.81
N ILE A 237 21.31 1.88 5.61
CA ILE A 237 20.06 2.60 5.37
C ILE A 237 18.95 1.58 5.17
N ILE A 238 17.88 1.70 5.95
CA ILE A 238 16.67 0.92 5.76
C ILE A 238 15.59 1.83 5.16
N ASP A 239 15.03 1.41 4.00
CA ASP A 239 13.90 2.10 3.36
C ASP A 239 12.75 1.11 3.13
N ASP A 240 11.56 1.59 2.91
CA ASP A 240 10.36 0.73 2.72
C ASP A 240 10.31 0.13 1.32
N SER A 241 10.51 0.91 0.29
CA SER A 241 10.39 0.50 -1.10
C SER A 241 11.22 1.38 -2.03
N VAL A 242 11.59 0.85 -3.19
CA VAL A 242 12.27 1.61 -4.24
C VAL A 242 11.57 1.38 -5.58
N VAL A 243 11.21 2.49 -6.23
CA VAL A 243 10.54 2.51 -7.53
C VAL A 243 11.53 2.82 -8.65
N ARG A 244 11.98 4.07 -8.77
CA ARG A 244 12.91 4.54 -9.81
C ARG A 244 14.36 4.63 -9.36
N GLY A 245 14.63 4.47 -8.08
CA GLY A 245 15.98 4.61 -7.49
C GLY A 245 16.52 6.04 -7.40
N THR A 246 15.84 7.04 -7.96
CA THR A 246 16.32 8.44 -7.98
C THR A 246 16.47 9.03 -6.58
N THR A 247 15.52 8.78 -5.69
CA THR A 247 15.57 9.23 -4.29
C THR A 247 16.76 8.62 -3.58
N THR A 248 16.93 7.30 -3.69
CA THR A 248 18.03 6.55 -3.08
C THR A 248 19.38 7.04 -3.58
N LYS A 249 19.54 7.19 -4.91
CA LYS A 249 20.75 7.75 -5.53
C LYS A 249 21.11 9.11 -4.96
N ASN A 250 20.15 10.02 -4.89
CA ASN A 250 20.38 11.37 -4.36
C ASN A 250 20.75 11.33 -2.87
N THR A 251 20.11 10.46 -2.08
CA THR A 251 20.41 10.26 -0.67
C THR A 251 21.83 9.73 -0.48
N VAL A 252 22.22 8.69 -1.19
CA VAL A 252 23.58 8.10 -1.15
C VAL A 252 24.63 9.13 -1.55
N ASN A 253 24.42 9.84 -2.66
CA ASN A 253 25.35 10.88 -3.13
C ASN A 253 25.53 12.01 -2.09
N MET A 254 24.45 12.42 -1.44
CA MET A 254 24.50 13.44 -0.39
C MET A 254 25.30 12.95 0.82
N LEU A 255 25.07 11.71 1.26
CA LEU A 255 25.77 11.10 2.39
C LEU A 255 27.28 10.96 2.12
N ARG A 256 27.66 10.50 0.94
CA ARG A 256 29.08 10.35 0.56
C ARG A 256 29.76 11.71 0.35
N ASN A 257 29.25 12.52 -0.56
CA ASN A 257 29.94 13.69 -1.06
C ASN A 257 29.89 14.89 -0.12
N ARG A 258 28.82 15.02 0.68
CA ARG A 258 28.66 16.17 1.59
C ARG A 258 28.95 15.85 3.04
N LEU A 259 28.74 14.61 3.46
CA LEU A 259 28.86 14.22 4.86
C LEU A 259 30.06 13.31 5.14
N GLY A 260 30.73 12.81 4.12
CA GLY A 260 31.92 11.96 4.27
C GLY A 260 31.61 10.60 4.90
N VAL A 261 30.44 10.02 4.59
CA VAL A 261 30.10 8.65 4.99
C VAL A 261 31.05 7.69 4.31
N LYS A 262 31.61 6.72 5.03
CA LYS A 262 32.62 5.79 4.51
C LYS A 262 31.99 4.73 3.61
N GLU A 263 31.00 4.03 4.12
CA GLU A 263 30.27 2.99 3.40
C GLU A 263 28.77 3.18 3.59
N VAL A 264 27.98 2.93 2.52
CA VAL A 264 26.52 3.04 2.52
C VAL A 264 25.94 1.74 2.00
N HIS A 265 25.30 1.00 2.87
CA HIS A 265 24.59 -0.23 2.55
C HIS A 265 23.09 0.04 2.58
N VAL A 266 22.36 -0.29 1.52
CA VAL A 266 20.92 -0.04 1.42
C VAL A 266 20.17 -1.36 1.55
N ARG A 267 19.14 -1.37 2.39
CA ARG A 267 18.25 -2.51 2.62
C ARG A 267 16.81 -2.07 2.49
N ILE A 268 16.04 -2.77 1.70
CA ILE A 268 14.66 -2.41 1.35
C ILE A 268 13.69 -3.42 1.94
N GLY A 269 12.73 -2.94 2.73
CA GLY A 269 11.74 -3.75 3.44
C GLY A 269 10.68 -4.37 2.53
N SER A 270 10.55 -3.92 1.29
CA SER A 270 9.72 -4.60 0.29
C SER A 270 10.53 -5.57 -0.56
N PRO A 271 9.91 -6.58 -1.18
CA PRO A 271 10.45 -7.24 -2.35
C PRO A 271 10.61 -6.28 -3.53
N ARG A 272 11.29 -6.75 -4.58
CA ARG A 272 11.49 -6.01 -5.84
C ARG A 272 10.15 -5.66 -6.48
N LEU A 273 9.90 -4.38 -6.72
CA LEU A 273 8.75 -3.92 -7.51
C LEU A 273 9.07 -4.09 -8.99
N ILE A 274 8.41 -5.05 -9.65
CA ILE A 274 8.70 -5.42 -11.06
C ILE A 274 7.52 -5.26 -12.01
N ALA A 275 6.34 -4.96 -11.47
CA ALA A 275 5.13 -4.79 -12.27
C ALA A 275 4.24 -3.65 -11.73
N PRO A 276 3.49 -2.94 -12.61
CA PRO A 276 2.53 -1.92 -12.19
C PRO A 276 1.36 -2.54 -11.41
N CYS A 277 0.70 -1.74 -10.58
CA CYS A 277 -0.50 -2.16 -9.86
C CYS A 277 -1.76 -1.79 -10.63
N PRO A 278 -2.65 -2.75 -10.98
CA PRO A 278 -3.90 -2.47 -11.67
C PRO A 278 -5.01 -1.96 -10.74
N PHE A 279 -4.79 -1.95 -9.41
CA PHE A 279 -5.78 -1.63 -8.39
C PHE A 279 -5.61 -0.23 -7.77
N GLY A 280 -5.01 0.71 -8.50
CA GLY A 280 -4.93 2.11 -8.09
C GLY A 280 -3.79 2.49 -7.14
N VAL A 281 -2.87 1.57 -6.80
CA VAL A 281 -1.61 1.93 -6.17
C VAL A 281 -0.69 2.55 -7.23
N GLU A 282 -0.13 3.72 -6.96
CA GLU A 282 0.74 4.45 -7.89
C GLU A 282 2.11 3.75 -8.07
N VAL A 283 2.12 2.51 -8.55
CA VAL A 283 3.30 1.83 -9.07
C VAL A 283 3.34 2.10 -10.57
N PRO A 284 4.37 2.79 -11.09
CA PRO A 284 4.42 3.20 -12.48
C PRO A 284 4.59 2.01 -13.44
N ALA A 285 4.61 2.30 -14.74
CA ALA A 285 4.85 1.30 -15.77
C ALA A 285 6.20 0.59 -15.57
N ARG A 286 6.30 -0.64 -16.05
CA ARG A 286 7.45 -1.52 -15.80
C ARG A 286 8.79 -0.94 -16.23
N ASP A 287 8.82 -0.16 -17.31
CA ASP A 287 10.00 0.51 -17.83
C ASP A 287 10.60 1.57 -16.89
N GLU A 288 9.79 2.08 -15.96
CA GLU A 288 10.23 3.00 -14.92
C GLU A 288 10.67 2.31 -13.61
N LEU A 289 10.50 0.99 -13.50
CA LEU A 289 10.82 0.22 -12.29
C LEU A 289 12.27 -0.26 -12.33
N ILE A 290 13.14 0.33 -11.52
CA ILE A 290 14.57 -0.01 -11.50
C ILE A 290 14.81 -1.51 -11.24
N ALA A 291 14.03 -2.08 -10.32
CA ALA A 291 14.13 -3.49 -9.92
C ALA A 291 13.61 -4.48 -10.97
N ALA A 292 12.90 -4.00 -12.02
CA ALA A 292 12.45 -4.83 -13.13
C ALA A 292 13.55 -5.09 -14.19
N HIS A 293 14.64 -4.32 -14.14
CA HIS A 293 15.67 -4.30 -15.19
C HIS A 293 17.08 -4.56 -14.68
N LEU A 294 17.38 -4.24 -13.41
CA LEU A 294 18.73 -4.29 -12.86
C LEU A 294 18.83 -5.31 -11.72
N THR A 295 19.98 -5.95 -11.60
CA THR A 295 20.34 -6.78 -10.44
C THR A 295 20.63 -5.92 -9.20
N ASP A 296 20.81 -6.54 -8.03
CA ASP A 296 21.13 -5.84 -6.79
C ASP A 296 22.47 -5.09 -6.90
N GLU A 297 23.47 -5.73 -7.54
CA GLU A 297 24.79 -5.15 -7.76
C GLU A 297 24.73 -3.96 -8.73
N GLU A 298 23.94 -4.07 -9.80
CA GLU A 298 23.75 -2.99 -10.75
C GLU A 298 23.00 -1.80 -10.10
N VAL A 299 22.00 -2.06 -9.26
CA VAL A 299 21.31 -1.01 -8.50
C VAL A 299 22.25 -0.37 -7.49
N ALA A 300 23.08 -1.14 -6.80
CA ALA A 300 24.12 -0.61 -5.93
C ALA A 300 25.05 0.34 -6.72
N ALA A 301 25.54 -0.08 -7.88
CA ALA A 301 26.42 0.72 -8.73
C ALA A 301 25.74 2.01 -9.22
N VAL A 302 24.50 1.94 -9.72
CA VAL A 302 23.75 3.11 -10.23
C VAL A 302 23.41 4.10 -9.12
N THR A 303 23.11 3.62 -7.91
CA THR A 303 22.78 4.48 -6.75
C THR A 303 24.01 4.97 -6.02
N GLY A 304 25.19 4.35 -6.22
CA GLY A 304 26.44 4.64 -5.52
C GLY A 304 26.52 4.03 -4.12
N ALA A 305 25.66 3.06 -3.80
CA ALA A 305 25.73 2.27 -2.58
C ALA A 305 26.84 1.21 -2.68
N ASP A 306 27.41 0.77 -1.55
CA ASP A 306 28.38 -0.33 -1.51
C ASP A 306 27.68 -1.68 -1.70
N THR A 307 26.50 -1.85 -1.09
CA THR A 307 25.62 -2.99 -1.33
C THR A 307 24.16 -2.55 -1.33
N PHE A 308 23.34 -3.28 -2.05
CA PHE A 308 21.90 -3.08 -2.14
C PHE A 308 21.20 -4.43 -2.04
N CYS A 309 20.10 -4.51 -1.28
CA CYS A 309 19.35 -5.74 -1.15
C CYS A 309 17.88 -5.44 -0.82
N TRP A 310 16.96 -6.19 -1.43
CA TRP A 310 15.53 -6.21 -1.09
C TRP A 310 15.22 -7.41 -0.19
N LEU A 311 14.15 -7.29 0.59
CA LEU A 311 13.56 -8.45 1.26
C LEU A 311 13.07 -9.46 0.21
N SER A 312 13.18 -10.73 0.50
CA SER A 312 12.58 -11.78 -0.35
C SER A 312 11.04 -11.75 -0.29
N ILE A 313 10.39 -12.34 -1.29
CA ILE A 313 8.92 -12.49 -1.26
C ILE A 313 8.53 -13.43 -0.11
N GLU A 314 9.29 -14.46 0.11
CA GLU A 314 9.10 -15.43 1.20
C GLU A 314 9.24 -14.74 2.56
N GLY A 315 10.25 -13.90 2.74
CA GLY A 315 10.44 -13.10 3.96
C GLY A 315 9.26 -12.15 4.22
N LEU A 316 8.70 -11.53 3.17
CA LEU A 316 7.49 -10.70 3.31
C LEU A 316 6.27 -11.52 3.72
N VAL A 317 6.03 -12.67 3.07
CA VAL A 317 4.89 -13.56 3.38
C VAL A 317 4.98 -14.05 4.83
N GLU A 318 6.16 -14.49 5.27
CA GLU A 318 6.41 -14.91 6.65
C GLU A 318 6.21 -13.76 7.65
N ALA A 319 6.67 -12.55 7.30
CA ALA A 319 6.51 -11.38 8.15
C ALA A 319 5.03 -10.98 8.32
N ILE A 320 4.22 -11.07 7.27
CA ILE A 320 2.76 -10.83 7.35
C ILE A 320 2.11 -11.92 8.19
N GLY A 321 2.51 -13.18 8.02
CA GLY A 321 1.95 -14.32 8.76
C GLY A 321 0.59 -14.78 8.23
N THR A 322 0.30 -14.50 6.96
CA THR A 322 -0.92 -14.93 6.25
C THR A 322 -0.53 -15.88 5.13
N PRO A 323 -1.34 -16.93 4.83
CA PRO A 323 -1.07 -17.81 3.71
C PRO A 323 -0.84 -17.05 2.40
N ARG A 324 0.17 -17.47 1.62
CA ARG A 324 0.56 -16.80 0.38
C ARG A 324 -0.60 -16.62 -0.60
N GLU A 325 -1.48 -17.62 -0.69
CA GLU A 325 -2.68 -17.63 -1.52
C GLU A 325 -3.71 -16.56 -1.11
N HIS A 326 -3.66 -16.06 0.11
CA HIS A 326 -4.51 -14.99 0.59
C HIS A 326 -3.91 -13.60 0.37
N LEU A 327 -2.75 -13.51 -0.27
CA LEU A 327 -2.08 -12.23 -0.51
C LEU A 327 -2.08 -11.85 -1.99
N CYS A 328 -2.27 -10.57 -2.27
CA CYS A 328 -1.98 -9.99 -3.57
C CYS A 328 -0.52 -9.53 -3.59
N LEU A 329 0.30 -10.22 -4.38
CA LEU A 329 1.73 -9.99 -4.56
C LEU A 329 2.07 -9.56 -5.99
N GLY A 330 1.08 -9.16 -6.79
CA GLY A 330 1.24 -8.93 -8.23
C GLY A 330 2.29 -7.90 -8.62
N CYS A 331 2.45 -6.83 -7.83
CA CYS A 331 3.49 -5.83 -8.06
C CYS A 331 4.92 -6.36 -7.84
N PHE A 332 5.09 -7.42 -7.04
CA PHE A 332 6.37 -8.06 -6.75
C PHE A 332 6.66 -9.27 -7.66
N THR A 333 5.63 -9.97 -8.12
CA THR A 333 5.77 -11.23 -8.89
C THR A 333 5.53 -11.04 -10.39
N GLY A 334 4.85 -9.97 -10.80
CA GLY A 334 4.30 -9.81 -12.14
C GLY A 334 3.05 -10.67 -12.42
N GLN A 335 2.65 -11.50 -11.46
CA GLN A 335 1.46 -12.36 -11.55
C GLN A 335 0.33 -11.77 -10.73
N HIS A 336 -0.60 -11.12 -11.39
CA HIS A 336 -1.75 -10.52 -10.74
C HIS A 336 -2.82 -11.56 -10.40
N ILE A 337 -3.65 -11.23 -9.40
CA ILE A 337 -4.80 -12.06 -9.01
C ILE A 337 -5.81 -12.16 -10.14
N GLU A 338 -6.63 -13.22 -10.14
CA GLU A 338 -7.54 -13.57 -11.23
C GLU A 338 -8.45 -12.42 -11.69
N VAL A 339 -9.03 -11.67 -10.74
CA VAL A 339 -9.89 -10.53 -11.06
C VAL A 339 -9.15 -9.43 -11.85
N ALA A 340 -7.84 -9.25 -11.61
CA ALA A 340 -7.03 -8.32 -12.38
C ALA A 340 -6.71 -8.86 -13.78
N GLN A 341 -6.46 -10.16 -13.89
CA GLN A 341 -6.21 -10.81 -15.19
C GLN A 341 -7.43 -10.66 -16.09
N ARG A 342 -8.62 -11.01 -15.61
CA ARG A 342 -9.89 -10.80 -16.32
C ARG A 342 -10.11 -9.32 -16.67
N GLY A 343 -9.83 -8.41 -15.75
CA GLY A 343 -9.96 -6.97 -16.00
C GLY A 343 -8.99 -6.43 -17.06
N MET A 344 -7.77 -6.94 -17.10
CA MET A 344 -6.78 -6.55 -18.12
C MET A 344 -7.12 -7.12 -19.50
N GLU A 345 -7.63 -8.35 -19.57
CA GLU A 345 -8.17 -8.95 -20.81
C GLU A 345 -9.34 -8.12 -21.35
N PHE A 346 -10.29 -7.78 -20.50
CA PHE A 346 -11.41 -6.90 -20.84
C PHE A 346 -10.96 -5.54 -21.40
N LEU A 347 -9.97 -4.89 -20.78
CA LEU A 347 -9.43 -3.62 -21.27
C LEU A 347 -8.69 -3.75 -22.60
N LYS A 348 -8.11 -4.92 -22.90
CA LYS A 348 -7.46 -5.21 -24.17
C LYS A 348 -8.51 -5.38 -25.28
N GLU A 349 -9.54 -6.17 -25.04
CA GLU A 349 -10.66 -6.36 -25.98
C GLU A 349 -11.35 -5.05 -26.33
N LEU A 350 -11.60 -4.18 -25.33
CA LEU A 350 -12.14 -2.83 -25.54
C LEU A 350 -11.26 -1.97 -26.46
N LYS A 351 -9.93 -2.01 -26.27
CA LYS A 351 -9.01 -1.24 -27.13
C LYS A 351 -9.00 -1.75 -28.57
N GLU A 352 -9.06 -3.06 -28.76
CA GLU A 352 -9.12 -3.69 -30.08
C GLU A 352 -10.45 -3.36 -30.81
N ALA A 353 -11.57 -3.37 -30.09
CA ALA A 353 -12.88 -3.00 -30.62
C ALA A 353 -13.01 -1.52 -31.03
N VAL A 354 -12.28 -0.61 -30.39
CA VAL A 354 -12.27 0.83 -30.70
C VAL A 354 -11.28 1.16 -31.81
N ALA A 355 -10.29 0.30 -32.08
CA ALA A 355 -9.25 0.49 -33.09
C ALA A 355 -9.63 -0.12 -34.47
N GLY A 356 -10.67 -0.99 -34.56
CA GLY A 356 -11.24 -1.56 -35.78
C GLY A 356 -12.52 -0.84 -36.18
#